data_c4eb45bb54412ab7376997fda3d74468
#
_entry.id   c4eb45bb54412ab7376997fda3d74468
#
_cell.length_a   1.000
_cell.length_b   1.000
_cell.length_c   1.000
_cell.angle_alpha   90.00
_cell.angle_beta   90.00
_cell.angle_gamma   90.00
#
_symmetry.space_group_name_H-M   'P 1'
#
loop_
_entity.id
_entity.type
_entity.pdbx_description
1 polymer ?
#
loop_
_entity_poly.entity_id
_entity_poly.type
_entity_poly.pdbx_seq_one_letter_code
_entity_poly.pdbx_strand_id
1 'polypeptide(L)'
;MNNKAQTGQIFFNEVQAKFNLREPKSNKPTNIYLVCRIDRKQIRLSTGVKVYPEHWNVKKQEAYISCRLSELDNLNNTIVNTKIIEIKNRFLQYKRYLCDNPNEIGNSVKILKKFIYKDTMEKEKQNINAVHWLRNTLALDRTIKDSTRADYVKQIKFFEAFLNEVGKYPISFSDINLPLIKDYESYLFNKEVGKGKTTKTTTVGNKVEKIICILKRAEQQGMIDIHESKLDKYKKPQSRQGDENEIYLTEDEIDKIYALRLTGREEEVRDLFVLQCWIGQRFSDTQAINEGIIKEAPNGKGKVIEIVQEKKTHRVSIPLLPVAIDILNKYKNGFPIYTNQTALNYLKNIGEKAGITRLHNVTEDRGGEVVTTQVKAYELIGTHTARRSFICNMLKHGYDSHIIMKITGHNDAKSFKKYVRLTSEDAALLMLETESTKVRQSDKVPTTISQEGNKEAINILKQYQNTINGITFDTLLDTQ
;
A
#
# COMPACT_ATOMS: atom_id res chain seq x y z
N MET A 1 -22.20 53.33 10.44
CA MET A 1 -22.88 52.03 10.67
C MET A 1 -23.46 51.40 9.38
N ASN A 2 -23.88 52.18 8.38
CA ASN A 2 -24.52 51.64 7.16
C ASN A 2 -23.66 50.73 6.24
N ASN A 3 -22.36 50.99 6.12
CA ASN A 3 -21.51 50.19 5.20
C ASN A 3 -21.32 48.71 5.60
N LYS A 4 -21.30 48.40 6.91
CA LYS A 4 -21.07 46.99 7.38
C LYS A 4 -22.33 46.13 7.23
N ALA A 5 -23.49 46.67 7.48
CA ALA A 5 -24.78 46.00 7.29
C ALA A 5 -25.00 45.70 5.79
N GLN A 6 -24.63 46.65 4.92
CA GLN A 6 -24.71 46.49 3.48
C GLN A 6 -23.74 45.40 2.96
N THR A 7 -22.54 45.29 3.53
CA THR A 7 -21.56 44.24 3.21
C THR A 7 -22.06 42.83 3.58
N GLY A 8 -22.70 42.69 4.77
CA GLY A 8 -23.29 41.42 5.19
C GLY A 8 -24.47 40.99 4.31
N GLN A 9 -25.30 41.92 3.88
CA GLN A 9 -26.44 41.68 2.99
C GLN A 9 -25.99 41.26 1.58
N ILE A 10 -24.91 41.89 1.04
CA ILE A 10 -24.29 41.51 -0.24
C ILE A 10 -23.75 40.09 -0.15
N PHE A 11 -22.99 39.76 0.91
CA PHE A 11 -22.49 38.43 1.15
C PHE A 11 -23.60 37.38 1.22
N PHE A 12 -24.69 37.69 1.92
CA PHE A 12 -25.87 36.81 2.04
C PHE A 12 -26.48 36.49 0.67
N ASN A 13 -26.56 37.45 -0.23
CA ASN A 13 -27.16 37.25 -1.56
C ASN A 13 -26.22 36.56 -2.56
N GLU A 14 -24.91 36.85 -2.52
CA GLU A 14 -23.95 36.36 -3.48
C GLU A 14 -23.51 34.90 -3.22
N VAL A 15 -23.39 34.49 -1.94
CA VAL A 15 -22.90 33.18 -1.59
C VAL A 15 -24.03 32.15 -1.68
N GLN A 16 -23.96 31.33 -2.72
CA GLN A 16 -24.89 30.23 -2.96
C GLN A 16 -24.19 28.88 -2.86
N ALA A 17 -24.90 27.89 -2.35
CA ALA A 17 -24.44 26.52 -2.25
C ALA A 17 -25.11 25.63 -3.29
N LYS A 18 -24.33 24.73 -3.88
CA LYS A 18 -24.78 23.64 -4.76
C LYS A 18 -24.24 22.31 -4.27
N PHE A 19 -24.95 21.23 -4.53
CA PHE A 19 -24.52 19.89 -4.21
C PHE A 19 -24.07 19.17 -5.49
N ASN A 20 -22.80 18.80 -5.54
CA ASN A 20 -22.20 18.16 -6.71
C ASN A 20 -21.68 16.77 -6.35
N LEU A 21 -21.86 15.82 -7.25
CA LEU A 21 -21.26 14.50 -7.16
C LEU A 21 -19.74 14.59 -7.38
N ARG A 22 -18.96 13.79 -6.66
CA ARG A 22 -17.51 13.67 -6.88
C ARG A 22 -17.21 13.09 -8.24
N GLU A 23 -17.91 12.03 -8.60
CA GLU A 23 -17.71 11.25 -9.84
C GLU A 23 -19.08 11.05 -10.52
N PRO A 24 -19.55 12.04 -11.31
CA PRO A 24 -20.90 12.00 -11.90
C PRO A 24 -21.11 10.87 -12.91
N LYS A 25 -20.03 10.29 -13.44
CA LYS A 25 -20.06 9.20 -14.43
C LYS A 25 -19.74 7.82 -13.82
N SER A 26 -19.67 7.71 -12.51
CA SER A 26 -19.36 6.45 -11.82
C SER A 26 -20.56 5.51 -11.84
N ASN A 27 -20.31 4.20 -12.00
CA ASN A 27 -21.30 3.15 -11.83
C ASN A 27 -21.44 2.70 -10.36
N LYS A 28 -20.77 3.40 -9.42
CA LYS A 28 -20.78 3.12 -7.99
C LYS A 28 -21.24 4.33 -7.22
N PRO A 29 -21.76 4.16 -5.98
CA PRO A 29 -22.13 5.28 -5.13
C PRO A 29 -20.98 6.24 -4.95
N THR A 30 -21.18 7.51 -5.28
CA THR A 30 -20.19 8.58 -5.19
C THR A 30 -20.54 9.57 -4.10
N ASN A 31 -19.51 10.22 -3.53
CA ASN A 31 -19.70 11.23 -2.50
C ASN A 31 -20.38 12.47 -3.06
N ILE A 32 -21.25 13.09 -2.25
CA ILE A 32 -21.85 14.38 -2.53
C ILE A 32 -21.05 15.46 -1.80
N TYR A 33 -20.77 16.56 -2.47
CA TYR A 33 -20.09 17.73 -1.90
C TYR A 33 -21.00 18.95 -1.91
N LEU A 34 -21.04 19.66 -0.79
CA LEU A 34 -21.47 21.04 -0.76
C LEU A 34 -20.39 21.88 -1.47
N VAL A 35 -20.76 22.63 -2.48
CA VAL A 35 -19.88 23.50 -3.25
C VAL A 35 -20.43 24.92 -3.19
N CYS A 36 -19.61 25.87 -2.75
CA CYS A 36 -19.94 27.30 -2.79
C CYS A 36 -18.71 28.10 -3.20
N ARG A 37 -18.92 29.39 -3.55
CA ARG A 37 -17.82 30.32 -3.82
C ARG A 37 -17.81 31.39 -2.74
N ILE A 38 -16.63 31.57 -2.14
CA ILE A 38 -16.36 32.59 -1.14
C ILE A 38 -15.06 33.28 -1.55
N ASP A 39 -15.05 34.59 -1.63
CA ASP A 39 -13.90 35.41 -2.05
C ASP A 39 -13.27 34.89 -3.37
N ARG A 40 -14.12 34.61 -4.37
CA ARG A 40 -13.74 34.06 -5.69
C ARG A 40 -13.11 32.66 -5.64
N LYS A 41 -12.93 32.07 -4.46
CA LYS A 41 -12.41 30.70 -4.28
C LYS A 41 -13.55 29.70 -4.19
N GLN A 42 -13.42 28.58 -4.86
CA GLN A 42 -14.36 27.47 -4.76
C GLN A 42 -14.06 26.65 -3.50
N ILE A 43 -15.04 26.55 -2.62
CA ILE A 43 -14.99 25.72 -1.40
C ILE A 43 -15.80 24.46 -1.66
N ARG A 44 -15.22 23.32 -1.32
CA ARG A 44 -15.86 22.00 -1.40
C ARG A 44 -15.85 21.34 -0.02
N LEU A 45 -17.02 21.02 0.51
CA LEU A 45 -17.19 20.35 1.80
C LEU A 45 -17.91 19.02 1.59
N SER A 46 -17.39 17.94 2.14
CA SER A 46 -18.04 16.63 2.06
C SER A 46 -19.35 16.65 2.86
N THR A 47 -20.41 16.10 2.30
CA THR A 47 -21.67 15.92 3.02
C THR A 47 -21.70 14.66 3.88
N GLY A 48 -20.71 13.76 3.70
CA GLY A 48 -20.64 12.49 4.39
C GLY A 48 -21.54 11.40 3.82
N VAL A 49 -22.38 11.70 2.82
CA VAL A 49 -23.28 10.73 2.18
C VAL A 49 -22.89 10.44 0.73
N LYS A 50 -23.28 9.25 0.28
CA LYS A 50 -23.03 8.77 -1.08
C LYS A 50 -24.36 8.43 -1.75
N VAL A 51 -24.39 8.61 -3.08
CA VAL A 51 -25.54 8.27 -3.90
C VAL A 51 -25.06 7.68 -5.23
N TYR A 52 -25.81 6.79 -5.84
CA TYR A 52 -25.59 6.40 -7.23
C TYR A 52 -25.82 7.60 -8.13
N PRO A 53 -24.93 7.92 -9.10
CA PRO A 53 -25.11 9.06 -10.00
C PRO A 53 -26.45 9.05 -10.73
N GLU A 54 -26.96 7.91 -11.11
CA GLU A 54 -28.28 7.72 -11.77
C GLU A 54 -29.47 8.03 -10.85
N HIS A 55 -29.27 7.97 -9.51
CA HIS A 55 -30.28 8.32 -8.53
C HIS A 55 -30.23 9.80 -8.14
N TRP A 56 -29.35 10.61 -8.72
CA TRP A 56 -29.17 12.02 -8.33
C TRP A 56 -29.84 12.98 -9.30
N ASN A 57 -30.77 13.79 -8.81
CA ASN A 57 -31.37 14.88 -9.57
C ASN A 57 -30.55 16.17 -9.44
N VAL A 58 -29.77 16.49 -10.47
CA VAL A 58 -28.91 17.67 -10.49
C VAL A 58 -29.69 18.98 -10.39
N LYS A 59 -30.90 19.06 -10.98
CA LYS A 59 -31.75 20.29 -10.97
C LYS A 59 -32.36 20.53 -9.60
N LYS A 60 -32.95 19.49 -9.00
CA LYS A 60 -33.59 19.59 -7.68
C LYS A 60 -32.60 19.48 -6.52
N GLN A 61 -31.38 19.00 -6.76
CA GLN A 61 -30.34 18.77 -5.74
C GLN A 61 -30.82 17.80 -4.65
N GLU A 62 -31.39 16.66 -5.08
CA GLU A 62 -31.93 15.60 -4.23
C GLU A 62 -31.78 14.23 -4.92
N ALA A 63 -31.80 13.17 -4.13
CA ALA A 63 -31.83 11.80 -4.64
C ALA A 63 -33.27 11.38 -4.98
N TYR A 64 -33.45 10.63 -6.07
CA TYR A 64 -34.75 10.10 -6.47
C TYR A 64 -35.28 9.09 -5.44
N ILE A 65 -36.58 9.22 -5.12
CA ILE A 65 -37.37 8.22 -4.40
C ILE A 65 -38.47 7.78 -5.34
N SER A 66 -38.55 6.48 -5.63
CA SER A 66 -39.48 5.95 -6.61
C SER A 66 -39.83 4.50 -6.33
N CYS A 67 -41.05 4.09 -6.63
CA CYS A 67 -41.45 2.67 -6.58
C CYS A 67 -40.69 1.75 -7.56
N ARG A 68 -39.92 2.33 -8.47
CA ARG A 68 -39.07 1.57 -9.42
C ARG A 68 -37.68 1.25 -8.81
N LEU A 69 -37.31 1.82 -7.69
CA LEU A 69 -36.06 1.54 -6.98
C LEU A 69 -36.30 0.46 -5.92
N SER A 70 -35.24 -0.25 -5.55
CA SER A 70 -35.31 -1.20 -4.43
C SER A 70 -35.63 -0.47 -3.11
N GLU A 71 -36.18 -1.17 -2.13
CA GLU A 71 -36.42 -0.61 -0.79
C GLU A 71 -35.13 -0.09 -0.16
N LEU A 72 -34.03 -0.79 -0.38
CA LEU A 72 -32.71 -0.39 0.13
C LEU A 72 -32.22 0.91 -0.53
N ASP A 73 -32.41 1.07 -1.84
CA ASP A 73 -32.04 2.29 -2.55
C ASP A 73 -32.91 3.47 -2.10
N ASN A 74 -34.21 3.25 -1.97
CA ASN A 74 -35.13 4.27 -1.46
C ASN A 74 -34.77 4.69 -0.02
N LEU A 75 -34.43 3.75 0.85
CA LEU A 75 -33.97 4.03 2.20
C LEU A 75 -32.67 4.87 2.18
N ASN A 76 -31.67 4.43 1.40
CA ASN A 76 -30.43 5.18 1.24
C ASN A 76 -30.68 6.60 0.68
N ASN A 77 -31.51 6.73 -0.34
CA ASN A 77 -31.85 8.01 -0.96
C ASN A 77 -32.61 8.92 0.01
N THR A 78 -33.44 8.36 0.87
CA THR A 78 -34.11 9.10 1.94
C THR A 78 -33.11 9.64 2.95
N ILE A 79 -32.14 8.84 3.38
CA ILE A 79 -31.05 9.27 4.26
C ILE A 79 -30.23 10.39 3.60
N VAL A 80 -29.90 10.23 2.32
CA VAL A 80 -29.20 11.26 1.53
C VAL A 80 -29.99 12.56 1.52
N ASN A 81 -31.28 12.52 1.19
CA ASN A 81 -32.12 13.73 1.13
C ASN A 81 -32.25 14.40 2.48
N THR A 82 -32.45 13.65 3.56
CA THR A 82 -32.49 14.18 4.92
C THR A 82 -31.18 14.92 5.24
N LYS A 83 -30.03 14.34 4.91
CA LYS A 83 -28.73 14.97 5.14
C LYS A 83 -28.53 16.24 4.29
N ILE A 84 -28.98 16.23 3.05
CA ILE A 84 -28.92 17.43 2.18
C ILE A 84 -29.78 18.57 2.74
N ILE A 85 -30.98 18.27 3.23
CA ILE A 85 -31.86 19.28 3.87
C ILE A 85 -31.20 19.85 5.12
N GLU A 86 -30.63 19.00 5.96
CA GLU A 86 -29.89 19.43 7.17
C GLU A 86 -28.77 20.41 6.80
N ILE A 87 -27.95 20.06 5.82
CA ILE A 87 -26.80 20.88 5.36
C ILE A 87 -27.30 22.20 4.74
N LYS A 88 -28.38 22.21 3.98
CA LYS A 88 -29.02 23.44 3.46
C LYS A 88 -29.42 24.38 4.60
N ASN A 89 -30.05 23.86 5.66
CA ASN A 89 -30.46 24.62 6.81
C ASN A 89 -29.24 25.21 7.56
N ARG A 90 -28.19 24.41 7.78
CA ARG A 90 -26.94 24.89 8.40
C ARG A 90 -26.25 25.97 7.56
N PHE A 91 -26.23 25.79 6.24
CA PHE A 91 -25.69 26.80 5.34
C PHE A 91 -26.48 28.12 5.40
N LEU A 92 -27.79 28.05 5.54
CA LEU A 92 -28.63 29.25 5.75
C LEU A 92 -28.35 29.93 7.09
N GLN A 93 -28.17 29.15 8.17
CA GLN A 93 -27.79 29.67 9.49
C GLN A 93 -26.39 30.33 9.42
N TYR A 94 -25.43 29.73 8.76
CA TYR A 94 -24.13 30.33 8.49
C TYR A 94 -24.25 31.68 7.77
N LYS A 95 -25.07 31.77 6.72
CA LYS A 95 -25.28 33.02 5.99
C LYS A 95 -25.89 34.11 6.88
N ARG A 96 -26.90 33.76 7.71
CA ARG A 96 -27.50 34.68 8.69
C ARG A 96 -26.47 35.16 9.70
N TYR A 97 -25.69 34.24 10.26
CA TYR A 97 -24.62 34.56 11.22
C TYR A 97 -23.65 35.61 10.66
N LEU A 98 -23.17 35.44 9.42
CA LEU A 98 -22.25 36.41 8.80
C LEU A 98 -22.95 37.73 8.41
N CYS A 99 -24.23 37.69 8.11
CA CYS A 99 -25.01 38.92 7.93
C CYS A 99 -25.07 39.76 9.23
N ASP A 100 -25.29 39.07 10.35
CA ASP A 100 -25.33 39.70 11.68
C ASP A 100 -23.94 40.08 12.22
N ASN A 101 -22.89 39.41 11.73
CA ASN A 101 -21.47 39.58 12.13
C ASN A 101 -20.56 39.93 10.95
N PRO A 102 -20.70 41.05 10.26
CA PRO A 102 -19.95 41.41 9.04
C PRO A 102 -18.41 41.45 9.24
N ASN A 103 -17.97 41.72 10.47
CA ASN A 103 -16.54 41.77 10.82
C ASN A 103 -15.85 40.40 10.69
N GLU A 104 -16.62 39.31 10.70
CA GLU A 104 -16.10 37.93 10.59
C GLU A 104 -16.07 37.39 9.15
N ILE A 105 -16.48 38.20 8.17
CA ILE A 105 -16.49 37.79 6.74
C ILE A 105 -15.09 37.33 6.28
N GLY A 106 -14.00 37.93 6.77
CA GLY A 106 -12.64 37.51 6.50
C GLY A 106 -12.31 36.06 6.97
N ASN A 107 -13.09 35.53 7.92
CA ASN A 107 -12.99 34.17 8.44
C ASN A 107 -14.11 33.25 7.92
N SER A 108 -14.86 33.68 6.93
CA SER A 108 -16.09 33.06 6.42
C SER A 108 -15.92 31.55 6.12
N VAL A 109 -14.81 31.14 5.54
CA VAL A 109 -14.55 29.70 5.23
C VAL A 109 -14.38 28.87 6.51
N LYS A 110 -13.71 29.40 7.53
CA LYS A 110 -13.53 28.71 8.83
C LYS A 110 -14.86 28.58 9.55
N ILE A 111 -15.66 29.63 9.51
CA ILE A 111 -16.99 29.67 10.10
C ILE A 111 -17.96 28.75 9.37
N LEU A 112 -17.91 28.72 8.01
CA LEU A 112 -18.70 27.80 7.22
C LEU A 112 -18.44 26.35 7.65
N LYS A 113 -17.18 25.95 7.78
CA LYS A 113 -16.82 24.61 8.25
C LYS A 113 -17.39 24.31 9.64
N LYS A 114 -17.36 25.28 10.57
CA LYS A 114 -17.99 25.14 11.88
C LYS A 114 -19.49 24.88 11.76
N PHE A 115 -20.21 25.66 10.97
CA PHE A 115 -21.67 25.50 10.79
C PHE A 115 -22.00 24.15 10.11
N ILE A 116 -21.30 23.78 9.04
CA ILE A 116 -21.62 22.56 8.31
C ILE A 116 -21.30 21.30 9.14
N TYR A 117 -20.24 21.33 9.95
CA TYR A 117 -19.77 20.14 10.66
C TYR A 117 -20.06 20.13 12.18
N LYS A 118 -20.46 21.26 12.79
CA LYS A 118 -20.39 21.40 14.24
C LYS A 118 -21.72 21.41 15.05
N ASP A 119 -22.86 21.82 14.51
CA ASP A 119 -23.92 22.32 15.36
C ASP A 119 -24.87 21.36 16.07
N THR A 120 -25.01 20.14 15.62
CA THR A 120 -25.85 19.15 16.31
C THR A 120 -25.03 18.20 17.19
N MET A 121 -23.75 18.13 16.93
CA MET A 121 -22.91 17.09 17.51
C MET A 121 -22.10 17.52 18.74
N GLU A 122 -21.96 18.80 19.04
CA GLU A 122 -21.17 19.20 20.22
C GLU A 122 -21.82 18.82 21.54
N LYS A 123 -23.13 18.93 21.66
CA LYS A 123 -23.84 18.49 22.88
C LYS A 123 -24.02 16.97 22.96
N GLU A 124 -24.23 16.32 21.82
CA GLU A 124 -24.31 14.86 21.76
C GLU A 124 -22.92 14.20 21.74
N LYS A 125 -21.92 14.83 21.14
CA LYS A 125 -20.54 14.35 21.04
C LYS A 125 -19.83 14.22 22.38
N GLN A 126 -20.10 15.10 23.34
CA GLN A 126 -19.51 15.05 24.67
C GLN A 126 -19.93 13.78 25.45
N ASN A 127 -21.02 13.15 25.06
CA ASN A 127 -21.53 11.91 25.69
C ASN A 127 -21.30 10.64 24.84
N ILE A 128 -20.76 10.76 23.62
CA ILE A 128 -20.53 9.60 22.76
C ILE A 128 -19.17 8.98 23.06
N ASN A 129 -19.17 7.72 23.51
CA ASN A 129 -17.95 6.93 23.56
C ASN A 129 -17.37 6.71 22.15
N ALA A 130 -16.26 7.35 21.84
CA ALA A 130 -15.62 7.34 20.53
C ALA A 130 -15.23 5.92 20.09
N VAL A 131 -14.73 5.07 21.00
CA VAL A 131 -14.34 3.70 20.70
C VAL A 131 -15.54 2.86 20.26
N HIS A 132 -16.65 2.95 21.01
CA HIS A 132 -17.88 2.25 20.68
C HIS A 132 -18.46 2.70 19.34
N TRP A 133 -18.47 4.02 19.11
CA TRP A 133 -18.94 4.60 17.85
C TRP A 133 -18.11 4.14 16.66
N LEU A 134 -16.77 4.18 16.78
CA LEU A 134 -15.85 3.73 15.72
C LEU A 134 -16.09 2.25 15.38
N ARG A 135 -16.30 1.38 16.36
CA ARG A 135 -16.59 -0.04 16.12
C ARG A 135 -17.89 -0.24 15.35
N ASN A 136 -18.96 0.43 15.79
CA ASN A 136 -20.27 0.30 15.16
C ASN A 136 -20.25 0.82 13.72
N THR A 137 -19.62 1.97 13.48
CA THR A 137 -19.50 2.56 12.14
C THR A 137 -18.70 1.66 11.21
N LEU A 138 -17.59 1.09 11.69
CA LEU A 138 -16.80 0.15 10.88
C LEU A 138 -17.54 -1.16 10.60
N ALA A 139 -18.37 -1.64 11.52
CA ALA A 139 -19.18 -2.84 11.30
C ALA A 139 -20.19 -2.65 10.15
N LEU A 140 -20.70 -1.44 9.99
CA LEU A 140 -21.68 -1.08 8.94
C LEU A 140 -21.03 -0.62 7.63
N ASP A 141 -19.73 -0.30 7.63
CA ASP A 141 -19.05 0.24 6.44
C ASP A 141 -18.76 -0.87 5.40
N ARG A 142 -19.57 -0.92 4.38
CA ARG A 142 -19.42 -1.85 3.25
C ARG A 142 -18.41 -1.37 2.19
N THR A 143 -17.82 -0.19 2.36
CA THR A 143 -16.84 0.37 1.40
C THR A 143 -15.43 -0.19 1.58
N ILE A 144 -15.18 -0.91 2.69
CA ILE A 144 -13.91 -1.55 3.00
C ILE A 144 -14.03 -3.07 2.94
N LYS A 145 -12.95 -3.73 2.51
CA LYS A 145 -12.86 -5.20 2.50
C LYS A 145 -12.92 -5.75 3.93
N ASP A 146 -13.48 -6.96 4.09
CA ASP A 146 -13.62 -7.60 5.41
C ASP A 146 -12.29 -7.77 6.14
N SER A 147 -11.23 -8.11 5.42
CA SER A 147 -9.87 -8.20 5.99
C SER A 147 -9.36 -6.86 6.55
N THR A 148 -9.66 -5.76 5.87
CA THR A 148 -9.31 -4.40 6.34
C THR A 148 -10.15 -4.02 7.55
N ARG A 149 -11.45 -4.38 7.55
CA ARG A 149 -12.35 -4.16 8.68
C ARG A 149 -11.86 -4.91 9.93
N ALA A 150 -11.51 -6.19 9.77
CA ALA A 150 -10.98 -7.01 10.86
C ALA A 150 -9.70 -6.41 11.45
N ASP A 151 -8.78 -5.91 10.60
CA ASP A 151 -7.57 -5.23 11.06
C ASP A 151 -7.89 -3.92 11.81
N TYR A 152 -8.79 -3.09 11.29
CA TYR A 152 -9.21 -1.86 11.97
C TYR A 152 -9.85 -2.15 13.36
N VAL A 153 -10.72 -3.14 13.44
CA VAL A 153 -11.30 -3.56 14.73
C VAL A 153 -10.22 -4.03 15.70
N LYS A 154 -9.21 -4.74 15.21
CA LYS A 154 -8.05 -5.16 16.03
C LYS A 154 -7.27 -3.94 16.54
N GLN A 155 -7.03 -2.91 15.69
CA GLN A 155 -6.32 -1.71 16.12
C GLN A 155 -7.14 -0.91 17.15
N ILE A 156 -8.45 -0.81 16.99
CA ILE A 156 -9.32 -0.18 17.99
C ILE A 156 -9.25 -0.91 19.33
N LYS A 157 -9.17 -2.25 19.35
CA LYS A 157 -8.99 -3.02 20.60
C LYS A 157 -7.67 -2.67 21.29
N PHE A 158 -6.56 -2.48 20.55
CA PHE A 158 -5.30 -2.05 21.15
C PHE A 158 -5.39 -0.64 21.74
N PHE A 159 -6.05 0.27 21.04
CA PHE A 159 -6.25 1.63 21.53
C PHE A 159 -7.16 1.68 22.77
N GLU A 160 -8.24 0.89 22.79
CA GLU A 160 -9.10 0.73 23.96
C GLU A 160 -8.36 0.16 25.17
N ALA A 161 -7.50 -0.85 24.96
CA ALA A 161 -6.68 -1.41 26.03
C ALA A 161 -5.76 -0.34 26.65
N PHE A 162 -5.14 0.51 25.83
CA PHE A 162 -4.38 1.66 26.30
C PHE A 162 -5.25 2.63 27.11
N LEU A 163 -6.42 3.01 26.59
CA LEU A 163 -7.33 3.96 27.28
C LEU A 163 -7.79 3.43 28.65
N ASN A 164 -8.06 2.13 28.75
CA ASN A 164 -8.41 1.48 30.03
C ASN A 164 -7.23 1.54 31.00
N GLU A 165 -6.01 1.23 30.54
CA GLU A 165 -4.83 1.19 31.39
C GLU A 165 -4.46 2.57 31.94
N VAL A 166 -4.66 3.64 31.15
CA VAL A 166 -4.41 5.02 31.59
C VAL A 166 -5.63 5.71 32.23
N GLY A 167 -6.73 4.96 32.46
CA GLY A 167 -7.94 5.48 33.11
C GLY A 167 -8.70 6.53 32.31
N LYS A 168 -8.54 6.54 30.97
CA LYS A 168 -9.22 7.49 30.05
C LYS A 168 -10.39 6.86 29.28
N TYR A 169 -10.79 5.66 29.59
CA TYR A 169 -11.97 5.02 29.00
C TYR A 169 -13.19 5.16 29.92
N PRO A 170 -14.40 5.50 29.42
CA PRO A 170 -14.73 5.85 28.04
C PRO A 170 -14.19 7.23 27.63
N ILE A 171 -13.92 7.44 26.35
CA ILE A 171 -13.36 8.69 25.80
C ILE A 171 -14.31 9.31 24.79
N SER A 172 -14.41 10.64 24.79
CA SER A 172 -15.15 11.39 23.78
C SER A 172 -14.23 11.75 22.59
N PHE A 173 -14.82 12.12 21.42
CA PHE A 173 -14.03 12.57 20.29
C PHE A 173 -13.26 13.87 20.55
N SER A 174 -13.80 14.75 21.40
CA SER A 174 -13.14 16.02 21.79
C SER A 174 -11.84 15.82 22.55
N ASP A 175 -11.70 14.68 23.24
CA ASP A 175 -10.52 14.37 24.06
C ASP A 175 -9.42 13.67 23.24
N ILE A 176 -9.74 13.24 22.02
CA ILE A 176 -8.75 12.60 21.12
C ILE A 176 -7.98 13.70 20.38
N ASN A 177 -6.72 13.87 20.76
CA ASN A 177 -5.81 14.88 20.23
C ASN A 177 -4.39 14.35 20.06
N LEU A 178 -3.50 15.15 19.48
CA LEU A 178 -2.12 14.75 19.24
C LEU A 178 -1.36 14.32 20.51
N PRO A 179 -1.46 15.02 21.67
CA PRO A 179 -0.88 14.55 22.91
C PRO A 179 -1.30 13.12 23.29
N LEU A 180 -2.60 12.83 23.27
CA LEU A 180 -3.12 11.48 23.57
C LEU A 180 -2.56 10.41 22.61
N ILE A 181 -2.46 10.75 21.32
CA ILE A 181 -1.87 9.83 20.32
C ILE A 181 -0.38 9.62 20.57
N LYS A 182 0.34 10.61 21.06
CA LYS A 182 1.74 10.47 21.49
C LYS A 182 1.88 9.65 22.78
N ASP A 183 0.95 9.78 23.73
CA ASP A 183 0.90 8.90 24.90
C ASP A 183 0.66 7.44 24.47
N TYR A 184 -0.26 7.21 23.49
CA TYR A 184 -0.48 5.88 22.92
C TYR A 184 0.76 5.33 22.20
N GLU A 185 1.48 6.17 21.45
CA GLU A 185 2.75 5.79 20.81
C GLU A 185 3.77 5.33 21.87
N SER A 186 3.95 6.12 22.93
CA SER A 186 4.85 5.80 24.05
C SER A 186 4.44 4.51 24.77
N TYR A 187 3.14 4.32 25.01
CA TYR A 187 2.59 3.09 25.57
C TYR A 187 2.95 1.86 24.73
N LEU A 188 2.82 1.97 23.38
CA LEU A 188 3.14 0.87 22.47
C LEU A 188 4.64 0.55 22.45
N PHE A 189 5.52 1.55 22.63
CA PHE A 189 6.96 1.33 22.74
C PHE A 189 7.34 0.58 24.03
N ASN A 190 6.68 0.92 25.14
CA ASN A 190 6.97 0.32 26.43
C ASN A 190 6.32 -1.06 26.61
N LYS A 191 5.39 -1.43 25.73
CA LYS A 191 4.67 -2.72 25.84
C LYS A 191 5.57 -3.88 25.45
N GLU A 192 5.78 -4.80 26.35
CA GLU A 192 6.49 -6.04 26.07
C GLU A 192 5.72 -6.94 25.09
N VAL A 193 6.46 -7.48 24.13
CA VAL A 193 5.96 -8.41 23.09
C VAL A 193 6.77 -9.70 23.18
N GLY A 194 6.41 -10.57 24.13
CA GLY A 194 7.04 -11.88 24.31
C GLY A 194 8.52 -11.84 24.64
N LYS A 195 9.00 -12.70 25.53
CA LYS A 195 10.41 -12.88 25.88
C LYS A 195 11.18 -11.58 26.23
N GLY A 196 10.55 -10.60 26.89
CA GLY A 196 11.19 -9.34 27.32
C GLY A 196 11.55 -8.36 26.19
N LYS A 197 11.03 -8.55 24.97
CA LYS A 197 11.26 -7.62 23.85
C LYS A 197 10.16 -6.58 23.76
N THR A 198 10.54 -5.33 23.52
CA THR A 198 9.61 -4.23 23.25
C THR A 198 9.10 -4.25 21.78
N THR A 199 8.08 -3.46 21.49
CA THR A 199 7.49 -3.42 20.13
C THR A 199 8.43 -2.70 19.15
N LYS A 200 8.58 -3.24 17.93
CA LYS A 200 9.40 -2.62 16.86
C LYS A 200 8.86 -1.23 16.47
N THR A 201 9.75 -0.28 16.22
CA THR A 201 9.42 1.10 15.81
C THR A 201 8.48 1.16 14.61
N THR A 202 8.73 0.34 13.57
CA THR A 202 7.83 0.23 12.41
C THR A 202 6.42 -0.24 12.76
N THR A 203 6.31 -1.18 13.72
CA THR A 203 5.02 -1.72 14.17
C THR A 203 4.24 -0.69 14.98
N VAL A 204 4.92 0.06 15.87
CA VAL A 204 4.32 1.16 16.63
C VAL A 204 3.76 2.20 15.67
N GLY A 205 4.60 2.73 14.76
CA GLY A 205 4.17 3.73 13.80
C GLY A 205 2.99 3.27 12.95
N ASN A 206 3.00 2.02 12.47
CA ASN A 206 1.89 1.47 11.69
C ASN A 206 0.58 1.38 12.48
N LYS A 207 0.64 1.00 13.77
CA LYS A 207 -0.56 0.93 14.64
C LYS A 207 -1.16 2.32 14.85
N VAL A 208 -0.32 3.31 15.15
CA VAL A 208 -0.76 4.69 15.35
C VAL A 208 -1.35 5.28 14.06
N GLU A 209 -0.66 5.13 12.92
CA GLU A 209 -1.19 5.60 11.63
C GLU A 209 -2.54 4.99 11.28
N LYS A 210 -2.77 3.72 11.63
CA LYS A 210 -4.07 3.07 11.42
C LYS A 210 -5.17 3.69 12.29
N ILE A 211 -4.90 4.02 13.55
CA ILE A 211 -5.85 4.74 14.41
C ILE A 211 -6.17 6.11 13.81
N ILE A 212 -5.16 6.86 13.35
CA ILE A 212 -5.38 8.15 12.69
C ILE A 212 -6.20 7.98 11.39
N CYS A 213 -5.94 6.92 10.62
CA CYS A 213 -6.73 6.60 9.43
C CYS A 213 -8.21 6.31 9.75
N ILE A 214 -8.46 5.62 10.84
CA ILE A 214 -9.82 5.34 11.34
C ILE A 214 -10.48 6.65 11.80
N LEU A 215 -9.77 7.53 12.51
CA LEU A 215 -10.26 8.84 12.96
C LEU A 215 -10.57 9.78 11.76
N LYS A 216 -9.79 9.72 10.67
CA LYS A 216 -10.11 10.44 9.43
C LYS A 216 -11.44 9.99 8.80
N ARG A 217 -11.86 8.75 9.02
CA ARG A 217 -13.20 8.30 8.59
C ARG A 217 -14.29 8.88 9.50
N ALA A 218 -14.02 9.04 10.80
CA ALA A 218 -14.91 9.74 11.72
C ALA A 218 -15.03 11.24 11.39
N GLU A 219 -13.94 11.87 10.91
CA GLU A 219 -13.96 13.24 10.40
C GLU A 219 -14.90 13.41 9.21
N GLN A 220 -14.93 12.43 8.29
CA GLN A 220 -15.87 12.45 7.15
C GLN A 220 -17.33 12.47 7.58
N GLN A 221 -17.63 12.01 8.78
CA GLN A 221 -18.96 12.02 9.41
C GLN A 221 -19.10 13.16 10.43
N GLY A 222 -18.12 14.06 10.48
CA GLY A 222 -18.16 15.25 11.33
C GLY A 222 -17.96 14.97 12.83
N MET A 223 -17.51 13.77 13.23
CA MET A 223 -17.32 13.41 14.65
C MET A 223 -16.10 14.04 15.29
N ILE A 224 -15.04 14.25 14.53
CA ILE A 224 -13.78 14.86 14.95
C ILE A 224 -13.28 15.80 13.86
N ASP A 225 -12.51 16.81 14.22
CA ASP A 225 -11.74 17.65 13.30
C ASP A 225 -10.26 17.29 13.47
N ILE A 226 -9.68 16.70 12.44
CA ILE A 226 -8.28 16.25 12.43
C ILE A 226 -7.30 17.41 12.55
N HIS A 227 -7.67 18.60 12.07
CA HIS A 227 -6.82 19.78 12.13
C HIS A 227 -6.90 20.46 13.53
N GLU A 228 -8.11 20.64 14.09
CA GLU A 228 -8.27 21.16 15.47
C GLU A 228 -7.60 20.25 16.51
N SER A 229 -7.71 18.93 16.36
CA SER A 229 -7.06 17.94 17.21
C SER A 229 -5.54 17.78 16.96
N LYS A 230 -5.01 18.49 15.96
CA LYS A 230 -3.61 18.45 15.48
C LYS A 230 -3.13 17.07 15.06
N LEU A 231 -4.02 16.13 14.75
CA LEU A 231 -3.66 14.78 14.30
C LEU A 231 -3.02 14.77 12.90
N ASP A 232 -3.26 15.81 12.10
CA ASP A 232 -2.57 16.05 10.82
C ASP A 232 -1.07 16.34 11.00
N LYS A 233 -0.64 16.75 12.20
CA LYS A 233 0.76 17.03 12.55
C LYS A 233 1.49 15.78 13.06
N TYR A 234 0.81 14.65 13.22
CA TYR A 234 1.48 13.43 13.62
C TYR A 234 2.52 13.02 12.58
N LYS A 235 3.74 12.79 13.05
CA LYS A 235 4.84 12.23 12.25
C LYS A 235 5.14 10.84 12.78
N LYS A 236 5.05 9.87 11.88
CA LYS A 236 5.43 8.49 12.16
C LYS A 236 6.90 8.40 12.57
N PRO A 237 7.23 7.66 13.63
CA PRO A 237 8.61 7.42 13.99
C PRO A 237 9.33 6.71 12.84
N GLN A 238 10.49 7.26 12.48
CA GLN A 238 11.34 6.65 11.46
C GLN A 238 12.14 5.52 12.09
N SER A 239 12.06 4.34 11.51
CA SER A 239 12.86 3.21 11.92
C SER A 239 14.23 3.29 11.25
N ARG A 240 15.28 2.99 12.00
CA ARG A 240 16.64 2.78 11.48
C ARG A 240 16.84 1.37 10.94
N GLN A 241 15.79 0.57 10.91
CA GLN A 241 15.79 -0.75 10.32
C GLN A 241 15.96 -0.60 8.79
N GLY A 242 17.06 -1.13 8.26
CA GLY A 242 17.32 -1.19 6.82
C GLY A 242 16.38 -2.18 6.10
N ASP A 243 16.34 -2.08 4.78
CA ASP A 243 15.67 -3.06 3.91
C ASP A 243 16.38 -4.44 3.93
N GLU A 244 17.53 -4.52 4.61
CA GLU A 244 18.43 -5.68 4.69
C GLU A 244 17.84 -6.88 5.43
N ASN A 245 16.78 -6.68 6.23
CA ASN A 245 16.14 -7.78 6.98
C ASN A 245 15.33 -8.74 6.12
N GLU A 246 15.25 -8.50 4.82
CA GLU A 246 14.46 -9.30 3.89
C GLU A 246 15.38 -9.97 2.87
N ILE A 247 15.29 -11.29 2.76
CA ILE A 247 16.12 -12.09 1.85
C ILE A 247 15.38 -12.45 0.56
N TYR A 248 16.15 -12.81 -0.45
CA TYR A 248 15.74 -13.64 -1.58
C TYR A 248 16.56 -14.93 -1.62
N LEU A 249 16.09 -15.92 -2.33
CA LEU A 249 16.79 -17.19 -2.58
C LEU A 249 17.36 -17.19 -4.00
N THR A 250 18.58 -17.69 -4.13
CA THR A 250 19.17 -17.96 -5.44
C THR A 250 18.48 -19.15 -6.10
N GLU A 251 18.67 -19.34 -7.40
CA GLU A 251 18.14 -20.50 -8.11
C GLU A 251 18.67 -21.81 -7.53
N ASP A 252 19.96 -21.89 -7.21
CA ASP A 252 20.55 -23.06 -6.53
C ASP A 252 19.88 -23.37 -5.17
N GLU A 253 19.52 -22.33 -4.41
CA GLU A 253 18.80 -22.51 -3.14
C GLU A 253 17.36 -23.00 -3.37
N ILE A 254 16.71 -22.53 -4.45
CA ILE A 254 15.38 -22.97 -4.84
C ILE A 254 15.42 -24.43 -5.31
N ASP A 255 16.43 -24.80 -6.09
CA ASP A 255 16.65 -26.18 -6.56
C ASP A 255 16.92 -27.14 -5.40
N LYS A 256 17.71 -26.75 -4.40
CA LYS A 256 17.89 -27.53 -3.17
C LYS A 256 16.57 -27.76 -2.43
N ILE A 257 15.69 -26.74 -2.35
CA ILE A 257 14.36 -26.87 -1.78
C ILE A 257 13.53 -27.86 -2.60
N TYR A 258 13.53 -27.72 -3.92
CA TYR A 258 12.73 -28.57 -4.81
C TYR A 258 13.18 -30.04 -4.79
N ALA A 259 14.45 -30.28 -4.66
CA ALA A 259 15.04 -31.62 -4.61
C ALA A 259 14.74 -32.41 -3.32
N LEU A 260 14.22 -31.77 -2.28
CA LEU A 260 13.89 -32.45 -1.02
C LEU A 260 12.82 -33.51 -1.23
N ARG A 261 13.07 -34.72 -0.69
CA ARG A 261 12.06 -35.78 -0.63
C ARG A 261 11.14 -35.53 0.58
N LEU A 262 9.98 -34.92 0.35
CA LEU A 262 8.99 -34.59 1.36
C LEU A 262 7.67 -35.29 1.03
N THR A 263 6.76 -35.38 2.02
CA THR A 263 5.44 -36.01 1.87
C THR A 263 4.36 -35.17 2.52
N GLY A 264 3.12 -35.32 2.04
CA GLY A 264 1.94 -34.66 2.59
C GLY A 264 2.03 -33.14 2.54
N ARG A 265 1.57 -32.48 3.59
CA ARG A 265 1.48 -31.00 3.65
C ARG A 265 2.81 -30.27 3.47
N GLU A 266 3.88 -30.88 3.90
CA GLU A 266 5.22 -30.29 3.76
C GLU A 266 5.64 -30.27 2.29
N GLU A 267 5.36 -31.34 1.55
CA GLU A 267 5.57 -31.42 0.10
C GLU A 267 4.69 -30.40 -0.65
N GLU A 268 3.42 -30.31 -0.30
CA GLU A 268 2.47 -29.39 -0.94
C GLU A 268 2.90 -27.92 -0.75
N VAL A 269 3.32 -27.55 0.46
CA VAL A 269 3.82 -26.19 0.75
C VAL A 269 5.15 -25.91 0.03
N ARG A 270 6.05 -26.90 -0.06
CA ARG A 270 7.28 -26.82 -0.82
C ARG A 270 7.00 -26.54 -2.29
N ASP A 271 6.12 -27.32 -2.92
CA ASP A 271 5.78 -27.21 -4.33
C ASP A 271 5.10 -25.88 -4.63
N LEU A 272 4.17 -25.45 -3.77
CA LEU A 272 3.53 -24.14 -3.87
C LEU A 272 4.54 -22.99 -3.78
N PHE A 273 5.50 -23.08 -2.89
CA PHE A 273 6.54 -22.07 -2.71
C PHE A 273 7.51 -22.04 -3.91
N VAL A 274 7.95 -23.21 -4.39
CA VAL A 274 8.80 -23.31 -5.58
C VAL A 274 8.07 -22.76 -6.80
N LEU A 275 6.81 -23.14 -7.02
CA LEU A 275 5.98 -22.55 -8.08
C LEU A 275 5.95 -21.04 -7.96
N GLN A 276 5.73 -20.50 -6.76
CA GLN A 276 5.71 -19.06 -6.51
C GLN A 276 7.05 -18.39 -6.86
N CYS A 277 8.19 -19.07 -6.62
CA CYS A 277 9.52 -18.59 -7.03
C CYS A 277 9.68 -18.47 -8.55
N TRP A 278 8.98 -19.28 -9.33
CA TRP A 278 9.08 -19.29 -10.79
C TRP A 278 8.01 -18.49 -11.52
N ILE A 279 6.91 -18.15 -10.85
CA ILE A 279 5.84 -17.32 -11.45
C ILE A 279 5.77 -15.88 -10.87
N GLY A 280 6.45 -15.61 -9.75
CA GLY A 280 6.55 -14.28 -9.15
C GLY A 280 5.26 -13.71 -8.57
N GLN A 281 4.22 -14.54 -8.33
CA GLN A 281 2.92 -14.07 -7.84
C GLN A 281 2.89 -13.96 -6.31
N ARG A 282 1.85 -13.29 -5.76
CA ARG A 282 1.63 -13.29 -4.31
C ARG A 282 1.16 -14.66 -3.86
N PHE A 283 1.35 -14.98 -2.60
CA PHE A 283 0.97 -16.28 -2.04
C PHE A 283 -0.52 -16.61 -2.27
N SER A 284 -1.42 -15.64 -2.03
CA SER A 284 -2.86 -15.83 -2.31
C SER A 284 -3.14 -16.07 -3.80
N ASP A 285 -2.49 -15.28 -4.67
CA ASP A 285 -2.68 -15.40 -6.12
C ASP A 285 -2.13 -16.74 -6.64
N THR A 286 -1.04 -17.27 -6.02
CA THR A 286 -0.47 -18.58 -6.38
C THR A 286 -1.40 -19.73 -5.92
N GLN A 287 -2.01 -19.63 -4.76
CA GLN A 287 -3.00 -20.65 -4.32
C GLN A 287 -4.25 -20.69 -5.21
N ALA A 288 -4.66 -19.54 -5.76
CA ALA A 288 -5.79 -19.41 -6.68
C ALA A 288 -5.41 -19.69 -8.14
N ILE A 289 -4.21 -20.22 -8.43
CA ILE A 289 -3.72 -20.41 -9.80
C ILE A 289 -4.56 -21.41 -10.62
N ASN A 290 -5.32 -22.26 -9.96
CA ASN A 290 -6.23 -23.24 -10.61
C ASN A 290 -7.31 -22.58 -11.47
N GLU A 291 -7.65 -21.32 -11.17
CA GLU A 291 -8.56 -20.50 -11.96
C GLU A 291 -7.88 -19.89 -13.20
N GLY A 292 -6.58 -20.10 -13.33
CA GLY A 292 -5.77 -19.60 -14.43
C GLY A 292 -6.01 -20.37 -15.73
N ILE A 293 -5.98 -19.65 -16.85
CA ILE A 293 -6.10 -20.23 -18.19
C ILE A 293 -4.71 -20.44 -18.78
N ILE A 294 -4.33 -21.70 -18.97
CA ILE A 294 -3.07 -22.05 -19.63
C ILE A 294 -3.29 -22.03 -21.14
N LYS A 295 -2.43 -21.32 -21.85
CA LYS A 295 -2.47 -21.17 -23.32
C LYS A 295 -1.08 -21.40 -23.91
N GLU A 296 -1.01 -21.80 -25.15
CA GLU A 296 0.22 -21.67 -25.93
C GLU A 296 0.60 -20.20 -26.10
N ALA A 297 1.88 -19.89 -25.99
CA ALA A 297 2.37 -18.54 -26.24
C ALA A 297 2.10 -18.15 -27.70
N PRO A 298 1.74 -16.87 -28.01
CA PRO A 298 1.40 -16.44 -29.36
C PRO A 298 2.49 -16.69 -30.41
N ASN A 299 3.73 -16.80 -29.96
CA ASN A 299 4.90 -17.10 -30.81
C ASN A 299 5.23 -18.60 -30.92
N GLY A 300 4.39 -19.47 -30.35
CA GLY A 300 4.62 -20.93 -30.33
C GLY A 300 5.80 -21.39 -29.49
N LYS A 301 6.44 -20.49 -28.71
CA LYS A 301 7.67 -20.81 -27.94
C LYS A 301 7.37 -21.09 -26.46
N GLY A 302 6.39 -21.93 -26.16
CA GLY A 302 6.08 -22.36 -24.79
C GLY A 302 4.67 -21.98 -24.33
N LYS A 303 4.43 -22.11 -23.04
CA LYS A 303 3.11 -21.91 -22.44
C LYS A 303 3.10 -20.67 -21.54
N VAL A 304 1.95 -20.02 -21.49
CA VAL A 304 1.66 -18.92 -20.57
C VAL A 304 0.40 -19.25 -19.77
N ILE A 305 0.35 -18.80 -18.53
CA ILE A 305 -0.87 -18.82 -17.72
C ILE A 305 -1.39 -17.40 -17.52
N GLU A 306 -2.68 -17.20 -17.75
CA GLU A 306 -3.35 -15.95 -17.45
C GLU A 306 -4.14 -16.08 -16.15
N ILE A 307 -3.89 -15.19 -15.21
CA ILE A 307 -4.59 -15.11 -13.92
C ILE A 307 -5.11 -13.72 -13.66
N VAL A 308 -6.16 -13.61 -12.84
CA VAL A 308 -6.65 -12.35 -12.30
C VAL A 308 -6.18 -12.22 -10.86
N GLN A 309 -5.36 -11.20 -10.57
CA GLN A 309 -4.84 -10.99 -9.22
C GLN A 309 -5.94 -10.48 -8.27
N GLU A 310 -6.10 -11.13 -7.11
CA GLU A 310 -7.17 -10.86 -6.13
C GLU A 310 -7.19 -9.42 -5.62
N LYS A 311 -6.03 -8.86 -5.30
CA LYS A 311 -5.95 -7.50 -4.71
C LYS A 311 -6.26 -6.36 -5.65
N LYS A 312 -6.00 -6.52 -6.95
CA LYS A 312 -6.04 -5.41 -7.93
C LYS A 312 -6.96 -5.68 -9.11
N THR A 313 -7.57 -6.87 -9.19
CA THR A 313 -8.36 -7.31 -10.34
C THR A 313 -7.64 -7.15 -11.69
N HIS A 314 -6.29 -7.15 -11.68
CA HIS A 314 -5.48 -7.07 -12.89
C HIS A 314 -5.25 -8.47 -13.45
N ARG A 315 -5.47 -8.60 -14.76
CA ARG A 315 -5.07 -9.78 -15.51
C ARG A 315 -3.58 -9.68 -15.83
N VAL A 316 -2.85 -10.75 -15.55
CA VAL A 316 -1.43 -10.90 -15.89
C VAL A 316 -1.21 -12.19 -16.65
N SER A 317 -0.31 -12.15 -17.64
CA SER A 317 0.14 -13.33 -18.39
C SER A 317 1.54 -13.67 -17.95
N ILE A 318 1.75 -14.90 -17.49
CA ILE A 318 2.97 -15.36 -16.86
C ILE A 318 3.55 -16.50 -17.69
N PRO A 319 4.80 -16.43 -18.15
CA PRO A 319 5.45 -17.53 -18.84
C PRO A 319 5.65 -18.71 -17.88
N LEU A 320 5.36 -19.92 -18.33
CA LEU A 320 5.55 -21.13 -17.57
C LEU A 320 6.87 -21.81 -17.98
N LEU A 321 7.82 -21.80 -17.06
CA LEU A 321 9.07 -22.54 -17.18
C LEU A 321 8.85 -24.03 -16.84
N PRO A 322 9.75 -24.96 -17.26
CA PRO A 322 9.55 -26.40 -17.09
C PRO A 322 9.16 -26.81 -15.67
N VAL A 323 9.87 -26.32 -14.65
CA VAL A 323 9.58 -26.59 -13.23
C VAL A 323 8.16 -26.19 -12.85
N ALA A 324 7.68 -25.03 -13.33
CA ALA A 324 6.31 -24.57 -13.06
C ALA A 324 5.28 -25.48 -13.72
N ILE A 325 5.57 -25.96 -14.96
CA ILE A 325 4.69 -26.89 -15.68
C ILE A 325 4.61 -28.23 -14.93
N ASP A 326 5.74 -28.77 -14.47
CA ASP A 326 5.81 -30.05 -13.74
C ASP A 326 4.99 -29.96 -12.44
N ILE A 327 5.14 -28.89 -11.69
CA ILE A 327 4.37 -28.68 -10.47
C ILE A 327 2.88 -28.56 -10.77
N LEU A 328 2.49 -27.75 -11.77
CA LEU A 328 1.08 -27.59 -12.15
C LEU A 328 0.48 -28.91 -12.63
N ASN A 329 1.22 -29.73 -13.36
CA ASN A 329 0.78 -31.07 -13.78
C ASN A 329 0.56 -32.02 -12.60
N LYS A 330 1.35 -31.89 -11.53
CA LYS A 330 1.18 -32.67 -10.29
C LYS A 330 -0.10 -32.28 -9.55
N TYR A 331 -0.47 -31.00 -9.56
CA TYR A 331 -1.63 -30.45 -8.85
C TYR A 331 -2.79 -30.07 -9.78
N LYS A 332 -3.16 -30.96 -10.69
CA LYS A 332 -4.25 -30.73 -11.69
C LYS A 332 -5.60 -30.38 -11.07
N ASN A 333 -5.86 -30.86 -9.85
CA ASN A 333 -7.08 -30.59 -9.09
C ASN A 333 -6.94 -29.37 -8.17
N GLY A 334 -5.81 -28.67 -8.27
CA GLY A 334 -5.51 -27.49 -7.49
C GLY A 334 -4.67 -27.74 -6.23
N PHE A 335 -4.10 -26.65 -5.73
CA PHE A 335 -3.38 -26.67 -4.46
C PHE A 335 -4.35 -26.59 -3.28
N PRO A 336 -4.04 -27.31 -2.17
CA PRO A 336 -4.72 -27.08 -0.91
C PRO A 336 -4.52 -25.63 -0.43
N ILE A 337 -5.55 -25.06 0.18
CA ILE A 337 -5.50 -23.69 0.69
C ILE A 337 -4.87 -23.68 2.10
N TYR A 338 -3.78 -22.96 2.24
CA TYR A 338 -3.08 -22.76 3.49
C TYR A 338 -3.22 -21.34 4.01
N THR A 339 -3.31 -21.18 5.33
CA THR A 339 -3.11 -19.86 5.93
C THR A 339 -1.65 -19.44 5.78
N ASN A 340 -1.40 -18.13 5.71
CA ASN A 340 -0.02 -17.62 5.64
C ASN A 340 0.84 -18.10 6.82
N GLN A 341 0.26 -18.20 8.03
CA GLN A 341 0.98 -18.66 9.22
C GLN A 341 1.35 -20.14 9.13
N THR A 342 0.43 -20.97 8.62
CA THR A 342 0.71 -22.39 8.40
C THR A 342 1.84 -22.59 7.40
N ALA A 343 1.78 -21.87 6.27
CA ALA A 343 2.84 -21.92 5.25
C ALA A 343 4.19 -21.47 5.82
N LEU A 344 4.24 -20.37 6.59
CA LEU A 344 5.46 -19.87 7.22
C LEU A 344 6.14 -20.91 8.12
N ASN A 345 5.35 -21.64 8.90
CA ASN A 345 5.90 -22.67 9.81
C ASN A 345 6.57 -23.81 9.01
N TYR A 346 5.93 -24.28 7.92
CA TYR A 346 6.53 -25.30 7.06
C TYR A 346 7.75 -24.76 6.29
N LEU A 347 7.70 -23.55 5.76
CA LEU A 347 8.79 -22.97 4.95
C LEU A 347 10.10 -22.84 5.72
N LYS A 348 10.06 -22.49 7.01
CA LYS A 348 11.25 -22.44 7.83
C LYS A 348 11.90 -23.83 7.99
N ASN A 349 11.09 -24.83 8.27
CA ASN A 349 11.53 -26.22 8.39
C ASN A 349 12.08 -26.76 7.06
N ILE A 350 11.41 -26.46 5.95
CA ILE A 350 11.87 -26.82 4.59
C ILE A 350 13.21 -26.16 4.28
N GLY A 351 13.37 -24.87 4.57
CA GLY A 351 14.61 -24.14 4.36
C GLY A 351 15.77 -24.68 5.20
N GLU A 352 15.51 -25.10 6.43
CA GLU A 352 16.49 -25.76 7.29
C GLU A 352 16.92 -27.11 6.69
N LYS A 353 15.97 -27.97 6.29
CA LYS A 353 16.22 -29.26 5.63
C LYS A 353 16.98 -29.11 4.31
N ALA A 354 16.73 -28.04 3.56
CA ALA A 354 17.46 -27.72 2.33
C ALA A 354 18.86 -27.17 2.57
N GLY A 355 19.29 -26.99 3.83
CA GLY A 355 20.62 -26.51 4.18
C GLY A 355 20.85 -25.02 3.87
N ILE A 356 19.80 -24.20 3.88
CA ILE A 356 19.92 -22.76 3.63
C ILE A 356 20.40 -22.05 4.92
N THR A 357 21.65 -22.29 5.27
CA THR A 357 22.25 -21.91 6.57
C THR A 357 23.14 -20.69 6.51
N ARG A 358 23.24 -20.00 5.34
CA ARG A 358 24.01 -18.76 5.26
C ARG A 358 23.55 -17.76 6.32
N LEU A 359 24.51 -17.05 6.91
CA LEU A 359 24.23 -16.07 7.94
C LEU A 359 23.76 -14.76 7.31
N HIS A 360 22.78 -14.14 7.96
CA HIS A 360 22.20 -12.87 7.56
C HIS A 360 22.07 -11.94 8.76
N ASN A 361 22.47 -10.68 8.60
CA ASN A 361 22.35 -9.68 9.65
C ASN A 361 20.92 -9.12 9.66
N VAL A 362 20.26 -9.22 10.79
CA VAL A 362 18.93 -8.65 11.02
C VAL A 362 19.05 -7.50 11.99
N THR A 363 18.71 -6.31 11.53
CA THR A 363 18.71 -5.09 12.35
C THR A 363 17.30 -4.74 12.77
N GLU A 364 17.03 -4.69 14.06
CA GLU A 364 15.73 -4.34 14.64
C GLU A 364 15.87 -3.01 15.40
N ASP A 365 14.99 -2.07 15.11
CA ASP A 365 14.84 -0.81 15.84
C ASP A 365 13.60 -0.90 16.74
N ARG A 366 13.82 -0.71 18.04
CA ARG A 366 12.81 -0.83 19.09
C ARG A 366 12.87 0.41 19.99
N GLY A 367 12.15 1.47 19.61
CA GLY A 367 12.10 2.70 20.39
C GLY A 367 13.41 3.49 20.43
N GLY A 368 14.21 3.40 19.36
CA GLY A 368 15.51 4.08 19.24
C GLY A 368 16.71 3.20 19.65
N GLU A 369 16.47 2.05 20.25
CA GLU A 369 17.47 1.02 20.46
C GLU A 369 17.57 0.17 19.18
N VAL A 370 18.76 0.14 18.59
CA VAL A 370 19.05 -0.61 17.35
C VAL A 370 19.91 -1.81 17.69
N VAL A 371 19.35 -3.01 17.49
CA VAL A 371 20.04 -4.27 17.78
C VAL A 371 20.22 -5.03 16.48
N THR A 372 21.45 -5.40 16.14
CA THR A 372 21.77 -6.27 15.01
C THR A 372 22.11 -7.66 15.52
N THR A 373 21.42 -8.67 14.99
CA THR A 373 21.63 -10.07 15.31
C THR A 373 21.90 -10.86 14.04
N GLN A 374 22.77 -11.87 14.11
CA GLN A 374 22.95 -12.84 13.02
C GLN A 374 21.94 -13.97 13.16
N VAL A 375 21.25 -14.25 12.07
CA VAL A 375 20.30 -15.38 11.96
C VAL A 375 20.60 -16.19 10.70
N LYS A 376 20.19 -17.43 10.70
CA LYS A 376 20.30 -18.27 9.50
C LYS A 376 19.23 -17.88 8.49
N ALA A 377 19.58 -17.89 7.19
CA ALA A 377 18.67 -17.40 6.15
C ALA A 377 17.33 -18.17 6.12
N TYR A 378 17.31 -19.46 6.45
CA TYR A 378 16.05 -20.21 6.49
C TYR A 378 15.04 -19.64 7.51
N GLU A 379 15.47 -18.99 8.58
CA GLU A 379 14.60 -18.36 9.58
C GLU A 379 13.86 -17.14 9.02
N LEU A 380 14.39 -16.55 7.95
CA LEU A 380 13.83 -15.37 7.27
C LEU A 380 12.96 -15.75 6.07
N ILE A 381 12.89 -17.03 5.69
CA ILE A 381 12.04 -17.48 4.60
C ILE A 381 10.58 -17.23 4.96
N GLY A 382 9.89 -16.50 4.09
CA GLY A 382 8.48 -16.21 4.19
C GLY A 382 7.79 -16.29 2.83
N THR A 383 6.48 -16.20 2.81
CA THR A 383 5.70 -16.29 1.57
C THR A 383 6.04 -15.19 0.55
N HIS A 384 6.52 -14.03 1.00
CA HIS A 384 7.01 -12.97 0.12
C HIS A 384 8.43 -13.20 -0.38
N THR A 385 9.22 -14.07 0.27
CA THR A 385 10.58 -14.42 -0.18
C THR A 385 10.56 -15.01 -1.59
N ALA A 386 9.62 -15.89 -1.90
CA ALA A 386 9.47 -16.45 -3.24
C ALA A 386 9.32 -15.37 -4.33
N ARG A 387 8.47 -14.39 -4.11
CA ARG A 387 8.27 -13.29 -5.05
C ARG A 387 9.50 -12.37 -5.18
N ARG A 388 10.26 -12.17 -4.09
CA ARG A 388 11.55 -11.47 -4.14
C ARG A 388 12.57 -12.27 -4.93
N SER A 389 12.63 -13.60 -4.71
CA SER A 389 13.52 -14.51 -5.43
C SER A 389 13.24 -14.45 -6.93
N PHE A 390 11.99 -14.54 -7.37
CA PHE A 390 11.63 -14.35 -8.77
C PHE A 390 12.18 -13.03 -9.33
N ILE A 391 11.90 -11.91 -8.65
CA ILE A 391 12.30 -10.58 -9.13
C ILE A 391 13.82 -10.46 -9.21
N CYS A 392 14.54 -10.87 -8.16
CA CYS A 392 15.99 -10.76 -8.11
C CYS A 392 16.68 -11.67 -9.14
N ASN A 393 16.21 -12.93 -9.27
CA ASN A 393 16.78 -13.88 -10.24
C ASN A 393 16.49 -13.44 -11.69
N MET A 394 15.28 -12.95 -11.99
CA MET A 394 14.97 -12.42 -13.33
C MET A 394 15.80 -11.17 -13.65
N LEU A 395 16.06 -10.30 -12.68
CA LEU A 395 17.00 -9.19 -12.88
C LEU A 395 18.42 -9.69 -13.14
N LYS A 396 18.88 -10.74 -12.43
CA LYS A 396 20.19 -11.39 -12.68
C LYS A 396 20.29 -12.01 -14.08
N HIS A 397 19.18 -12.51 -14.61
CA HIS A 397 19.11 -12.96 -16.02
C HIS A 397 19.06 -11.81 -17.04
N GLY A 398 19.14 -10.56 -16.60
CA GLY A 398 19.16 -9.39 -17.48
C GLY A 398 17.79 -8.97 -18.02
N TYR A 399 16.70 -9.52 -17.48
CA TYR A 399 15.36 -9.06 -17.88
C TYR A 399 15.10 -7.64 -17.39
N ASP A 400 14.49 -6.83 -18.26
CA ASP A 400 14.12 -5.46 -17.93
C ASP A 400 13.08 -5.39 -16.80
N SER A 401 13.28 -4.44 -15.90
CA SER A 401 12.40 -4.27 -14.72
C SER A 401 10.94 -4.01 -15.10
N HIS A 402 10.65 -3.35 -16.23
CA HIS A 402 9.28 -3.12 -16.69
C HIS A 402 8.60 -4.42 -17.15
N ILE A 403 9.37 -5.34 -17.77
CA ILE A 403 8.86 -6.68 -18.14
C ILE A 403 8.50 -7.44 -16.86
N ILE A 404 9.42 -7.48 -15.89
CA ILE A 404 9.18 -8.16 -14.61
C ILE A 404 7.99 -7.55 -13.87
N MET A 405 7.83 -6.22 -13.88
CA MET A 405 6.69 -5.54 -13.30
C MET A 405 5.38 -5.93 -13.95
N LYS A 406 5.33 -6.10 -15.27
CA LYS A 406 4.14 -6.57 -16.02
C LYS A 406 3.74 -7.98 -15.58
N ILE A 407 4.69 -8.92 -15.48
CA ILE A 407 4.46 -10.30 -15.05
C ILE A 407 4.00 -10.35 -13.60
N THR A 408 4.65 -9.60 -12.72
CA THR A 408 4.33 -9.59 -11.29
C THR A 408 3.12 -8.72 -10.94
N GLY A 409 2.64 -7.86 -11.84
CA GLY A 409 1.50 -6.97 -11.62
C GLY A 409 1.83 -5.79 -10.67
N HIS A 410 3.04 -5.24 -10.75
CA HIS A 410 3.40 -3.98 -10.09
C HIS A 410 3.01 -2.78 -10.96
N ASN A 411 2.28 -1.82 -10.39
CA ASN A 411 1.82 -0.63 -11.13
C ASN A 411 2.81 0.54 -11.02
N ASP A 412 3.69 0.51 -10.02
CA ASP A 412 4.63 1.60 -9.77
C ASP A 412 6.01 1.07 -9.33
N ALA A 413 7.04 1.80 -9.71
CA ALA A 413 8.43 1.47 -9.42
C ALA A 413 8.76 1.49 -7.90
N LYS A 414 8.08 2.33 -7.11
CA LYS A 414 8.27 2.41 -5.66
C LYS A 414 7.84 1.11 -4.96
N SER A 415 6.71 0.54 -5.39
CA SER A 415 6.25 -0.76 -4.88
C SER A 415 7.15 -1.90 -5.33
N PHE A 416 7.65 -1.86 -6.57
CA PHE A 416 8.56 -2.87 -7.12
C PHE A 416 9.92 -2.85 -6.40
N LYS A 417 10.50 -1.67 -6.18
CA LYS A 417 11.80 -1.51 -5.50
C LYS A 417 11.85 -2.20 -4.13
N LYS A 418 10.72 -2.32 -3.44
CA LYS A 418 10.62 -3.05 -2.16
C LYS A 418 10.92 -4.55 -2.26
N TYR A 419 10.91 -5.11 -3.44
CA TYR A 419 11.20 -6.53 -3.68
C TYR A 419 12.61 -6.76 -4.24
N VAL A 420 13.28 -5.72 -4.75
CA VAL A 420 14.65 -5.82 -5.24
C VAL A 420 15.60 -5.87 -4.06
N ARG A 421 16.36 -6.96 -3.95
CA ARG A 421 17.32 -7.23 -2.87
C ARG A 421 18.71 -7.54 -3.43
N LEU A 422 18.99 -7.07 -4.63
CA LEU A 422 20.33 -7.14 -5.23
C LEU A 422 21.27 -6.21 -4.45
N THR A 423 22.43 -6.72 -4.11
CA THR A 423 23.51 -5.93 -3.52
C THR A 423 24.22 -5.09 -4.58
N SER A 424 25.06 -4.15 -4.16
CA SER A 424 25.94 -3.41 -5.07
C SER A 424 26.93 -4.36 -5.79
N GLU A 425 27.35 -5.43 -5.13
CA GLU A 425 28.19 -6.49 -5.69
C GLU A 425 27.42 -7.27 -6.77
N ASP A 426 26.18 -7.70 -6.51
CA ASP A 426 25.32 -8.32 -7.52
C ASP A 426 25.18 -7.42 -8.77
N ALA A 427 24.99 -6.11 -8.56
CA ALA A 427 24.85 -5.14 -9.66
C ALA A 427 26.16 -5.00 -10.47
N ALA A 428 27.32 -4.97 -9.79
CA ALA A 428 28.62 -4.91 -10.46
C ALA A 428 28.88 -6.17 -11.30
N LEU A 429 28.58 -7.37 -10.76
CA LEU A 429 28.69 -8.62 -11.50
C LEU A 429 27.81 -8.64 -12.75
N LEU A 430 26.55 -8.20 -12.62
CA LEU A 430 25.63 -8.09 -13.76
C LEU A 430 26.15 -7.16 -14.86
N MET A 431 26.78 -6.06 -14.51
CA MET A 431 27.39 -5.16 -15.50
C MET A 431 28.55 -5.86 -16.22
N LEU A 432 29.42 -6.54 -15.50
CA LEU A 432 30.56 -7.27 -16.09
C LEU A 432 30.09 -8.39 -17.02
N GLU A 433 29.09 -9.15 -16.62
CA GLU A 433 28.50 -10.23 -17.44
C GLU A 433 27.84 -9.68 -18.70
N THR A 434 27.10 -8.57 -18.59
CA THR A 434 26.44 -7.92 -19.72
C THR A 434 27.48 -7.42 -20.75
N GLU A 435 28.55 -6.77 -20.31
CA GLU A 435 29.61 -6.28 -21.19
C GLU A 435 30.37 -7.44 -21.84
N SER A 436 30.69 -8.50 -21.09
CA SER A 436 31.33 -9.70 -21.65
C SER A 436 30.47 -10.38 -22.73
N THR A 437 29.16 -10.34 -22.59
CA THR A 437 28.23 -10.93 -23.58
C THR A 437 28.14 -10.06 -24.84
N LYS A 438 28.19 -8.73 -24.71
CA LYS A 438 28.20 -7.80 -25.84
C LYS A 438 29.51 -7.97 -26.67
N VAL A 439 30.65 -8.11 -26.00
CA VAL A 439 31.93 -8.36 -26.67
C VAL A 439 31.89 -9.67 -27.46
N ARG A 440 31.35 -10.76 -26.87
CA ARG A 440 31.22 -12.05 -27.59
C ARG A 440 30.23 -12.03 -28.75
N GLN A 441 29.26 -11.12 -28.76
CA GLN A 441 28.34 -10.93 -29.89
C GLN A 441 28.93 -10.06 -30.98
N SER A 442 29.79 -9.10 -30.66
CA SER A 442 30.53 -8.31 -31.66
C SER A 442 31.55 -9.16 -32.45
N ASP A 443 32.11 -10.20 -31.81
CA ASP A 443 33.05 -11.12 -32.47
C ASP A 443 32.36 -12.11 -33.44
N LYS A 444 31.03 -12.14 -33.49
CA LYS A 444 30.25 -13.03 -34.38
C LYS A 444 29.69 -12.35 -35.63
N VAL A 445 30.08 -11.12 -35.94
CA VAL A 445 29.72 -10.50 -37.23
C VAL A 445 30.52 -11.19 -38.35
N PRO A 446 29.89 -11.74 -39.41
CA PRO A 446 30.62 -12.40 -40.50
C PRO A 446 31.54 -11.43 -41.21
N THR A 447 32.80 -11.75 -41.28
CA THR A 447 33.84 -11.05 -41.98
C THR A 447 33.56 -11.08 -43.48
N THR A 448 32.90 -10.06 -44.01
CA THR A 448 32.92 -9.73 -45.43
C THR A 448 33.10 -8.19 -45.56
N ILE A 449 34.26 -7.71 -45.15
CA ILE A 449 34.77 -6.40 -45.51
C ILE A 449 36.26 -6.59 -45.83
N SER A 450 36.63 -6.09 -47.03
CA SER A 450 37.91 -6.19 -47.70
C SER A 450 39.16 -5.93 -46.84
N GLN A 451 40.22 -6.70 -47.13
CA GLN A 451 41.47 -6.80 -46.40
C GLN A 451 42.38 -5.54 -46.34
N GLU A 452 41.96 -4.37 -46.76
CA GLU A 452 42.85 -3.18 -46.80
C GLU A 452 42.58 -2.13 -45.68
N GLY A 453 41.45 -2.18 -44.99
CA GLY A 453 41.12 -1.20 -43.92
C GLY A 453 41.59 -1.61 -42.50
N ASN A 454 42.13 -2.81 -42.33
CA ASN A 454 42.24 -3.43 -40.99
C ASN A 454 43.62 -3.33 -40.34
N LYS A 455 44.67 -2.87 -41.04
CA LYS A 455 46.00 -2.81 -40.40
C LYS A 455 46.18 -1.64 -39.42
N GLU A 456 45.53 -0.53 -39.64
CA GLU A 456 45.61 0.62 -38.72
C GLU A 456 44.77 0.43 -37.44
N ALA A 457 43.58 -0.15 -37.56
CA ALA A 457 42.73 -0.44 -36.40
C ALA A 457 43.33 -1.52 -35.50
N ILE A 458 43.95 -2.54 -36.06
CA ILE A 458 44.64 -3.59 -35.29
C ILE A 458 45.87 -3.04 -34.58
N ASN A 459 46.59 -2.09 -35.16
CA ASN A 459 47.73 -1.46 -34.49
C ASN A 459 47.33 -0.56 -33.35
N ILE A 460 46.20 0.15 -33.46
CA ILE A 460 45.63 0.98 -32.37
C ILE A 460 45.17 0.10 -31.19
N LEU A 461 44.51 -1.00 -31.48
CA LEU A 461 44.06 -1.95 -30.42
C LEU A 461 45.24 -2.67 -29.73
N LYS A 462 46.32 -3.01 -30.46
CA LYS A 462 47.55 -3.54 -29.88
C LYS A 462 48.28 -2.52 -28.99
N GLN A 463 48.32 -1.25 -29.39
CA GLN A 463 48.85 -0.17 -28.54
C GLN A 463 48.06 -0.01 -27.23
N TYR A 464 46.71 -0.05 -27.28
CA TYR A 464 45.86 0.02 -26.07
C TYR A 464 46.05 -1.21 -25.20
N GLN A 465 46.16 -2.41 -25.75
CA GLN A 465 46.38 -3.63 -24.98
C GLN A 465 47.77 -3.66 -24.29
N ASN A 466 48.80 -3.11 -24.94
CA ASN A 466 50.10 -2.99 -24.31
C ASN A 466 50.17 -1.91 -23.25
N THR A 467 49.30 -0.92 -23.29
CA THR A 467 49.20 0.12 -22.26
C THR A 467 48.46 -0.38 -21.01
N ILE A 468 47.48 -1.27 -21.19
CA ILE A 468 46.73 -1.87 -20.06
C ILE A 468 47.55 -2.97 -19.37
N ASN A 469 48.35 -3.76 -20.13
CA ASN A 469 49.22 -4.79 -19.56
C ASN A 469 50.52 -4.27 -18.91
N GLY A 470 50.80 -2.95 -19.02
CA GLY A 470 51.95 -2.29 -18.41
C GLY A 470 51.67 -1.60 -17.07
N ILE A 471 50.44 -1.62 -16.59
CA ILE A 471 50.08 -1.06 -15.26
C ILE A 471 50.06 -2.24 -14.27
N THR A 472 51.21 -2.57 -13.73
CA THR A 472 51.31 -3.40 -12.53
C THR A 472 50.89 -2.56 -11.32
N PHE A 473 50.24 -3.21 -10.36
CA PHE A 473 49.63 -2.60 -9.16
C PHE A 473 50.62 -1.94 -8.17
N ASP A 474 51.91 -1.87 -8.50
CA ASP A 474 52.98 -1.35 -7.64
C ASP A 474 53.29 0.16 -7.78
N THR A 475 52.58 0.88 -8.68
CA THR A 475 52.85 2.29 -8.90
C THR A 475 51.78 3.25 -8.33
N LEU A 476 50.86 2.75 -7.48
CA LEU A 476 49.83 3.57 -6.82
C LEU A 476 50.03 3.80 -5.30
N LEU A 477 51.18 3.43 -4.73
CA LEU A 477 51.46 3.59 -3.31
C LEU A 477 52.54 4.66 -2.99
N ASP A 478 53.07 5.37 -3.99
CA ASP A 478 54.07 6.45 -3.76
C ASP A 478 53.59 7.79 -4.34
N THR A 479 52.47 8.32 -3.87
CA THR A 479 52.22 9.78 -3.78
C THR A 479 51.01 10.03 -2.89
N GLN A 480 51.31 10.30 -1.62
CA GLN A 480 50.53 10.99 -0.57
C GLN A 480 49.03 10.68 -0.46
#